data_3afd8eca3f3374964e4bdec13b7491ba
#
_entry.id   3afd8eca3f3374964e4bdec13b7491ba
#
_cell.length_a   1.000
_cell.length_b   1.000
_cell.length_c   1.000
_cell.angle_alpha   90.00
_cell.angle_beta   90.00
_cell.angle_gamma   90.00
#
_symmetry.space_group_name_H-M   'P 1'
#
loop_
_entity.id
_entity.type
_entity.pdbx_description
1 polymer ?
#
loop_
_entity_poly.entity_id
_entity_poly.type
_entity_poly.pdbx_seq_one_letter_code
_entity_poly.pdbx_strand_id
1 'polypeptide(L)'
;RKRGRIVLVGVIGLDISRADFYLKEISFQVSCSYGAGRYDNEYEEKGNDYPIGYVRWTEKRNFEAILNAISKKTIDVSSLITDRVPLKDYQKIYGDMSNSKSIASILEYNSLEEQKSTIQLEEKSFQGKKGVIGIIGAGNFTSATILPNLKKCNADIKYIASSGGLSSTIMAKKHNISFSTSDYHEILNDEEVDLVLVTTQHHMHGMMVLEAISAGKSVFVEKPLALNELELEEIVKNYELNDVNVSVGFNRRFSPLAMKMKSALGDSSTPINIVATMNAGFIPKDVWVHDMEIGGGRIIGEACHYIDLCTFLTGSNVVSVCMNTMGLNPEENTDNASILLKYENGSNAVINYFANGSKSYSKERVEVYSQERTLIMDNWRTLKGYGFKGFSNAKSSQDKGHFSQFHALVNQQKNGGESIIPFGEIVNTTRASFAAIESLKEGKWISIK
;
A
#
# COMPACT_ATOMS: atom_id res chain seq x y z
N ARG A 1 -15.66 30.14 48.33
CA ARG A 1 -15.03 31.48 48.36
C ARG A 1 -15.60 32.30 47.19
N LYS A 2 -15.96 33.58 47.41
CA LYS A 2 -16.31 34.47 46.30
C LYS A 2 -15.12 34.66 45.35
N ARG A 3 -15.39 34.70 44.04
CA ARG A 3 -14.38 34.88 42.97
C ARG A 3 -13.32 33.79 42.93
N GLY A 4 -13.69 32.61 43.43
CA GLY A 4 -12.80 31.45 43.32
C GLY A 4 -12.69 30.97 41.89
N ARG A 5 -11.58 30.25 41.60
CA ARG A 5 -11.39 29.53 40.32
C ARG A 5 -11.48 28.04 40.56
N ILE A 6 -12.25 27.35 39.73
CA ILE A 6 -12.27 25.88 39.62
C ILE A 6 -11.59 25.51 38.33
N VAL A 7 -10.61 24.61 38.37
CA VAL A 7 -9.98 24.06 37.21
C VAL A 7 -10.25 22.55 37.21
N LEU A 8 -10.91 22.08 36.15
CA LEU A 8 -11.19 20.68 35.94
C LEU A 8 -9.99 20.02 35.26
N VAL A 9 -9.40 19.07 35.96
CA VAL A 9 -8.29 18.22 35.43
C VAL A 9 -8.81 16.79 35.37
N GLY A 10 -8.86 16.22 34.17
CA GLY A 10 -9.35 14.86 33.94
C GLY A 10 -10.63 14.79 33.12
N VAL A 11 -11.06 13.57 32.83
CA VAL A 11 -12.19 13.27 31.94
C VAL A 11 -13.41 12.87 32.78
N ILE A 12 -14.33 13.82 32.97
CA ILE A 12 -15.63 13.60 33.61
C ILE A 12 -16.74 14.29 32.85
N GLY A 13 -17.97 13.82 33.00
CA GLY A 13 -19.17 14.55 32.54
C GLY A 13 -19.34 15.87 33.29
N LEU A 14 -19.93 16.85 32.62
CA LEU A 14 -20.24 18.15 33.20
C LEU A 14 -21.75 18.26 33.39
N ASP A 15 -22.18 18.30 34.65
CA ASP A 15 -23.54 18.70 35.04
C ASP A 15 -23.41 19.89 36.04
N ILE A 16 -23.48 21.11 35.47
CA ILE A 16 -23.16 22.34 36.19
C ILE A 16 -24.38 23.27 36.18
N SER A 17 -24.84 23.65 37.39
CA SER A 17 -25.92 24.65 37.56
C SER A 17 -25.33 26.05 37.58
N ARG A 18 -25.89 26.96 36.77
CA ARG A 18 -25.54 28.39 36.78
C ARG A 18 -25.68 29.02 38.19
N ALA A 19 -26.68 28.59 38.98
CA ALA A 19 -26.94 29.15 40.31
C ALA A 19 -25.75 28.94 41.26
N ASP A 20 -25.03 27.83 41.18
CA ASP A 20 -23.90 27.53 42.05
C ASP A 20 -22.71 28.47 41.83
N PHE A 21 -22.58 29.00 40.64
CA PHE A 21 -21.51 29.91 40.24
C PHE A 21 -21.88 31.39 40.39
N TYR A 22 -23.15 31.75 40.10
CA TYR A 22 -23.60 33.12 39.97
C TYR A 22 -23.41 33.97 41.23
N LEU A 23 -23.88 33.48 42.36
CA LEU A 23 -23.83 34.22 43.65
C LEU A 23 -22.39 34.42 44.17
N LYS A 24 -21.48 33.60 43.76
CA LYS A 24 -20.08 33.61 44.21
C LYS A 24 -19.11 34.11 43.12
N GLU A 25 -19.62 34.48 41.93
CA GLU A 25 -18.76 34.94 40.82
C GLU A 25 -17.60 33.96 40.55
N ILE A 26 -17.89 32.65 40.48
CA ILE A 26 -16.86 31.62 40.30
C ILE A 26 -16.48 31.48 38.83
N SER A 27 -15.17 31.48 38.55
CA SER A 27 -14.65 31.09 37.23
C SER A 27 -14.49 29.57 37.15
N PHE A 28 -14.91 28.97 36.05
CA PHE A 28 -14.70 27.57 35.75
C PHE A 28 -13.88 27.42 34.46
N GLN A 29 -12.86 26.59 34.49
CA GLN A 29 -12.01 26.34 33.34
C GLN A 29 -11.70 24.84 33.23
N VAL A 30 -11.82 24.27 32.02
CA VAL A 30 -11.34 22.94 31.72
C VAL A 30 -9.86 23.04 31.33
N SER A 31 -9.02 22.26 31.99
CA SER A 31 -7.59 22.18 31.66
C SER A 31 -7.42 21.34 30.38
N CYS A 32 -6.61 21.83 29.46
CA CYS A 32 -6.23 21.07 28.29
C CYS A 32 -4.92 20.35 28.59
N SER A 33 -4.97 19.04 28.70
CA SER A 33 -3.83 18.10 28.77
C SER A 33 -2.53 18.70 29.31
N TYR A 34 -1.52 18.86 28.47
CA TYR A 34 -0.18 19.37 28.83
C TYR A 34 -0.07 20.92 28.80
N GLY A 35 -1.11 21.61 28.44
CA GLY A 35 -1.17 23.07 28.29
C GLY A 35 -1.43 23.54 26.86
N ALA A 36 -1.33 24.84 26.65
CA ALA A 36 -1.54 25.42 25.33
C ALA A 36 -0.53 24.90 24.31
N GLY A 37 -0.96 24.62 23.11
CA GLY A 37 -0.21 23.98 22.01
C GLY A 37 -0.72 22.60 21.67
N ARG A 38 -1.29 21.88 22.62
CA ARG A 38 -1.88 20.56 22.38
C ARG A 38 -3.05 20.63 21.39
N TYR A 39 -3.04 19.76 20.38
CA TYR A 39 -4.00 19.73 19.25
C TYR A 39 -3.91 20.92 18.28
N ASP A 40 -2.81 21.67 18.30
CA ASP A 40 -2.52 22.73 17.35
C ASP A 40 -1.38 22.29 16.43
N ASN A 41 -1.68 21.98 15.16
CA ASN A 41 -0.71 21.46 14.18
C ASN A 41 0.41 22.47 13.91
N GLU A 42 0.15 23.80 13.99
CA GLU A 42 1.20 24.81 13.83
C GLU A 42 2.22 24.73 14.96
N TYR A 43 1.78 24.36 16.16
CA TYR A 43 2.63 24.19 17.30
C TYR A 43 3.31 22.80 17.35
N GLU A 44 2.53 21.71 17.28
CA GLU A 44 3.02 20.33 17.47
C GLU A 44 3.85 19.84 16.29
N GLU A 45 3.43 20.12 15.04
CA GLU A 45 4.09 19.58 13.84
C GLU A 45 5.09 20.56 13.21
N LYS A 46 4.76 21.88 13.20
CA LYS A 46 5.63 22.89 12.57
C LYS A 46 6.54 23.60 13.55
N GLY A 47 6.40 23.37 14.87
CA GLY A 47 7.27 23.93 15.89
C GLY A 47 7.09 25.43 16.15
N ASN A 48 5.96 26.03 15.74
CA ASN A 48 5.65 27.44 15.94
C ASN A 48 5.11 27.69 17.35
N ASP A 49 5.95 28.21 18.27
CA ASP A 49 5.53 28.47 19.65
C ASP A 49 4.73 29.78 19.76
N TYR A 50 3.83 29.85 20.72
CA TYR A 50 3.03 31.05 21.02
C TYR A 50 3.88 32.17 21.60
N PRO A 51 3.58 33.45 21.29
CA PRO A 51 4.25 34.59 21.90
C PRO A 51 4.14 34.58 23.41
N ILE A 52 5.25 34.62 24.13
CA ILE A 52 5.32 34.47 25.59
C ILE A 52 4.50 35.51 26.35
N GLY A 53 4.32 36.71 25.78
CA GLY A 53 3.53 37.76 26.37
C GLY A 53 2.01 37.48 26.40
N TYR A 54 1.52 36.57 25.57
CA TYR A 54 0.11 36.19 25.46
C TYR A 54 -0.18 34.80 26.03
N VAL A 55 0.76 33.85 25.84
CA VAL A 55 0.62 32.48 26.36
C VAL A 55 1.89 32.11 27.11
N ARG A 56 1.87 32.32 28.42
CA ARG A 56 3.03 32.09 29.29
C ARG A 56 3.42 30.61 29.37
N TRP A 57 2.41 29.75 29.54
CA TRP A 57 2.59 28.33 29.80
C TRP A 57 2.06 27.52 28.63
N THR A 58 2.96 27.23 27.68
CA THR A 58 2.71 26.30 26.60
C THR A 58 3.17 24.90 27.00
N GLU A 59 2.77 23.89 26.26
CA GLU A 59 3.16 22.50 26.47
C GLU A 59 4.67 22.37 26.66
N LYS A 60 5.47 22.87 25.71
CA LYS A 60 6.93 22.86 25.77
C LYS A 60 7.49 23.55 27.04
N ARG A 61 7.01 24.73 27.35
CA ARG A 61 7.47 25.50 28.51
C ARG A 61 7.12 24.84 29.83
N ASN A 62 5.99 24.12 29.90
CA ASN A 62 5.63 23.31 31.06
C ASN A 62 6.63 22.16 31.25
N PHE A 63 6.97 21.41 30.20
CA PHE A 63 7.98 20.36 30.28
C PHE A 63 9.36 20.93 30.66
N GLU A 64 9.79 22.01 30.01
CA GLU A 64 11.07 22.67 30.31
C GLU A 64 11.17 23.12 31.78
N ALA A 65 10.10 23.69 32.33
CA ALA A 65 10.06 24.14 33.70
C ALA A 65 10.23 22.99 34.70
N ILE A 66 9.53 21.87 34.49
CA ILE A 66 9.64 20.69 35.35
C ILE A 66 11.00 20.02 35.19
N LEU A 67 11.49 19.80 33.97
CA LEU A 67 12.80 19.22 33.74
C LEU A 67 13.94 20.06 34.37
N ASN A 68 13.88 21.38 34.25
CA ASN A 68 14.80 22.28 34.91
C ASN A 68 14.76 22.19 36.43
N ALA A 69 13.54 22.06 37.02
CA ALA A 69 13.38 21.92 38.45
C ALA A 69 13.95 20.58 38.96
N ILE A 70 13.79 19.49 38.24
CA ILE A 70 14.38 18.18 38.54
C ILE A 70 15.91 18.26 38.40
N SER A 71 16.41 18.80 37.29
CA SER A 71 17.86 18.94 37.05
C SER A 71 18.58 19.74 38.14
N LYS A 72 17.94 20.81 38.60
CA LYS A 72 18.44 21.65 39.70
C LYS A 72 18.16 21.07 41.09
N LYS A 73 17.59 19.88 41.18
CA LYS A 73 17.18 19.23 42.43
C LYS A 73 16.25 20.07 43.31
N THR A 74 15.49 21.00 42.70
CA THR A 74 14.47 21.77 43.41
C THR A 74 13.21 20.93 43.63
N ILE A 75 12.97 19.94 42.75
CA ILE A 75 11.97 18.89 42.92
C ILE A 75 12.71 17.56 42.90
N ASP A 76 12.48 16.74 43.91
CA ASP A 76 12.94 15.33 43.97
C ASP A 76 11.76 14.41 43.71
N VAL A 77 11.84 13.66 42.61
CA VAL A 77 10.82 12.68 42.21
C VAL A 77 11.21 11.25 42.54
N SER A 78 12.37 11.04 43.14
CA SER A 78 12.94 9.70 43.41
C SER A 78 12.00 8.84 44.24
N SER A 79 11.29 9.44 45.21
CA SER A 79 10.31 8.74 46.07
C SER A 79 9.04 8.31 45.35
N LEU A 80 8.76 8.87 44.16
CA LEU A 80 7.61 8.50 43.34
C LEU A 80 7.92 7.29 42.45
N ILE A 81 9.21 7.00 42.21
CA ILE A 81 9.64 5.86 41.39
C ILE A 81 9.64 4.63 42.31
N THR A 82 8.54 3.88 42.25
CA THR A 82 8.33 2.69 43.08
C THR A 82 8.89 1.42 42.47
N ASP A 83 9.01 1.37 41.15
CA ASP A 83 9.48 0.19 40.45
C ASP A 83 10.52 0.53 39.38
N ARG A 84 11.53 -0.33 39.27
CA ARG A 84 12.50 -0.38 38.17
C ARG A 84 12.54 -1.79 37.64
N VAL A 85 12.15 -2.00 36.40
CA VAL A 85 11.97 -3.33 35.83
C VAL A 85 12.66 -3.42 34.49
N PRO A 86 13.50 -4.43 34.22
CA PRO A 86 14.05 -4.67 32.90
C PRO A 86 12.94 -4.76 31.84
N LEU A 87 13.20 -4.22 30.64
CA LEU A 87 12.20 -4.21 29.55
C LEU A 87 11.59 -5.59 29.28
N LYS A 88 12.40 -6.66 29.33
CA LYS A 88 11.92 -8.04 29.13
C LYS A 88 10.82 -8.47 30.12
N ASP A 89 10.78 -7.83 31.27
CA ASP A 89 9.83 -8.10 32.34
C ASP A 89 8.65 -7.12 32.39
N TYR A 90 8.44 -6.34 31.30
CA TYR A 90 7.41 -5.27 31.21
C TYR A 90 6.00 -5.73 31.63
N GLN A 91 5.69 -7.00 31.45
CA GLN A 91 4.40 -7.57 31.86
C GLN A 91 4.14 -7.49 33.36
N LYS A 92 5.19 -7.41 34.21
CA LYS A 92 5.04 -7.19 35.64
C LYS A 92 4.41 -5.84 35.97
N ILE A 93 4.58 -4.86 35.08
CA ILE A 93 3.99 -3.52 35.21
C ILE A 93 2.63 -3.47 34.50
N TYR A 94 2.54 -3.94 33.25
CA TYR A 94 1.35 -3.79 32.42
C TYR A 94 0.34 -4.95 32.54
N GLY A 95 0.75 -6.10 33.09
CA GLY A 95 -0.12 -7.30 33.18
C GLY A 95 -1.24 -7.20 34.21
N ASP A 96 -1.04 -6.45 35.30
CA ASP A 96 -2.05 -6.26 36.35
C ASP A 96 -2.00 -4.85 36.95
N MET A 97 -2.26 -3.84 36.08
CA MET A 97 -2.25 -2.45 36.49
C MET A 97 -3.32 -2.10 37.53
N SER A 98 -4.43 -2.86 37.59
CA SER A 98 -5.54 -2.58 38.48
C SER A 98 -5.21 -2.93 39.96
N ASN A 99 -4.29 -3.85 40.19
CA ASN A 99 -3.87 -4.27 41.53
C ASN A 99 -2.49 -3.74 41.92
N SER A 100 -1.83 -3.00 41.01
CA SER A 100 -0.52 -2.43 41.28
C SER A 100 -0.61 -1.27 42.28
N LYS A 101 0.27 -1.30 43.29
CA LYS A 101 0.51 -0.19 44.20
C LYS A 101 1.56 0.80 43.66
N SER A 102 2.00 0.62 42.43
CA SER A 102 3.01 1.46 41.81
C SER A 102 2.50 2.88 41.58
N ILE A 103 3.32 3.87 41.92
CA ILE A 103 3.08 5.29 41.61
C ILE A 103 3.73 5.60 40.27
N ALA A 104 4.99 5.27 40.08
CA ALA A 104 5.72 5.40 38.83
C ALA A 104 6.66 4.21 38.64
N SER A 105 6.61 3.61 37.45
CA SER A 105 7.48 2.50 37.06
C SER A 105 8.41 2.94 35.92
N ILE A 106 9.67 2.57 36.04
CA ILE A 106 10.68 2.80 34.98
C ILE A 106 11.03 1.47 34.36
N LEU A 107 10.95 1.41 33.02
CA LEU A 107 11.50 0.30 32.24
C LEU A 107 12.96 0.58 31.95
N GLU A 108 13.82 -0.35 32.37
CA GLU A 108 15.28 -0.25 32.15
C GLU A 108 15.66 -1.01 30.89
N TYR A 109 16.28 -0.29 29.96
CA TYR A 109 16.82 -0.84 28.73
C TYR A 109 18.30 -1.17 28.92
N ASN A 110 18.68 -2.43 28.71
CA ASN A 110 20.07 -2.83 28.71
C ASN A 110 20.74 -2.27 27.46
N SER A 111 21.71 -1.38 27.64
CA SER A 111 22.45 -0.71 26.55
C SER A 111 23.39 -1.63 25.74
N LEU A 112 23.45 -2.92 26.04
CA LEU A 112 24.42 -3.86 25.47
C LEU A 112 23.81 -5.01 24.64
N GLU A 113 22.49 -5.06 24.46
CA GLU A 113 21.93 -5.98 23.48
C GLU A 113 22.02 -5.30 22.12
N GLU A 114 22.87 -5.83 21.22
CA GLU A 114 22.86 -5.47 19.82
C GLU A 114 21.42 -5.58 19.30
N GLN A 115 20.89 -4.47 18.81
CA GLN A 115 19.57 -4.49 18.17
C GLN A 115 19.69 -5.32 16.90
N LYS A 116 19.28 -6.56 16.94
CA LYS A 116 19.24 -7.41 15.76
C LYS A 116 18.09 -6.94 14.87
N SER A 117 18.42 -6.53 13.65
CA SER A 117 17.44 -6.23 12.60
C SER A 117 16.61 -7.45 12.23
N THR A 118 17.18 -8.65 12.38
CA THR A 118 16.59 -9.94 11.96
C THR A 118 16.40 -10.89 13.14
N ILE A 119 15.19 -11.46 13.21
CA ILE A 119 14.79 -12.44 14.22
C ILE A 119 14.47 -13.75 13.51
N GLN A 120 15.13 -14.85 13.93
CA GLN A 120 14.78 -16.20 13.52
C GLN A 120 13.62 -16.71 14.36
N LEU A 121 12.56 -17.17 13.71
CA LEU A 121 11.32 -17.67 14.36
C LEU A 121 11.09 -19.15 14.13
N GLU A 122 11.54 -19.69 13.00
CA GLU A 122 11.39 -21.09 12.61
C GLU A 122 12.69 -21.60 12.00
N GLU A 123 13.09 -22.82 12.37
CA GLU A 123 14.22 -23.52 11.73
C GLU A 123 13.70 -24.32 10.53
N LYS A 124 14.01 -23.85 9.32
CA LYS A 124 13.74 -24.56 8.06
C LYS A 124 14.99 -24.60 7.22
N SER A 125 15.23 -25.72 6.54
CA SER A 125 16.29 -25.81 5.55
C SER A 125 15.77 -25.39 4.17
N PHE A 126 16.49 -24.49 3.55
CA PHE A 126 16.26 -24.03 2.17
C PHE A 126 17.35 -24.51 1.21
N GLN A 127 18.37 -25.19 1.72
CA GLN A 127 19.49 -25.67 0.92
C GLN A 127 19.04 -26.52 -0.26
N GLY A 128 19.47 -26.14 -1.47
CA GLY A 128 19.14 -26.81 -2.73
C GLY A 128 17.69 -26.62 -3.22
N LYS A 129 16.85 -25.83 -2.53
CA LYS A 129 15.53 -25.44 -3.01
C LYS A 129 15.64 -24.32 -4.03
N LYS A 130 14.69 -24.31 -4.98
CA LYS A 130 14.48 -23.22 -5.94
C LYS A 130 13.16 -22.51 -5.67
N GLY A 131 13.11 -21.23 -6.00
CA GLY A 131 11.92 -20.41 -5.82
C GLY A 131 11.67 -20.03 -4.36
N VAL A 132 12.74 -19.89 -3.57
CA VAL A 132 12.70 -19.40 -2.20
C VAL A 132 12.39 -17.89 -2.20
N ILE A 133 11.42 -17.49 -1.38
CA ILE A 133 10.82 -16.15 -1.42
C ILE A 133 11.24 -15.34 -0.21
N GLY A 134 11.65 -14.08 -0.47
CA GLY A 134 11.70 -13.00 0.50
C GLY A 134 10.62 -11.96 0.20
N ILE A 135 9.90 -11.49 1.22
CA ILE A 135 8.81 -10.50 1.08
C ILE A 135 9.24 -9.19 1.72
N ILE A 136 9.21 -8.10 0.96
CA ILE A 136 9.44 -6.73 1.43
C ILE A 136 8.09 -6.01 1.48
N GLY A 137 7.61 -5.75 2.70
CA GLY A 137 6.31 -5.14 2.94
C GLY A 137 5.33 -6.09 3.65
N ALA A 138 4.99 -5.77 4.90
CA ALA A 138 4.07 -6.53 5.75
C ALA A 138 2.77 -5.74 5.99
N GLY A 139 2.16 -5.24 4.89
CA GLY A 139 0.93 -4.48 4.90
C GLY A 139 -0.34 -5.36 4.85
N ASN A 140 -1.51 -4.68 4.80
CA ASN A 140 -2.81 -5.36 4.74
C ASN A 140 -2.97 -6.24 3.50
N PHE A 141 -2.47 -5.82 2.33
CA PHE A 141 -2.58 -6.61 1.11
C PHE A 141 -1.73 -7.88 1.19
N THR A 142 -0.52 -7.78 1.74
CA THR A 142 0.35 -8.93 2.01
C THR A 142 -0.35 -9.93 2.92
N SER A 143 -0.94 -9.46 4.02
CA SER A 143 -1.64 -10.30 4.99
C SER A 143 -2.91 -10.95 4.44
N ALA A 144 -3.75 -10.17 3.73
CA ALA A 144 -5.08 -10.60 3.31
C ALA A 144 -5.09 -11.34 1.96
N THR A 145 -4.12 -11.08 1.09
CA THR A 145 -4.12 -11.60 -0.28
C THR A 145 -2.86 -12.43 -0.60
N ILE A 146 -1.67 -11.88 -0.41
CA ILE A 146 -0.44 -12.53 -0.87
C ILE A 146 -0.16 -13.81 -0.08
N LEU A 147 -0.01 -13.71 1.24
CA LEU A 147 0.33 -14.86 2.09
C LEU A 147 -0.67 -16.02 2.00
N PRO A 148 -2.01 -15.78 1.97
CA PRO A 148 -2.98 -16.88 1.77
C PRO A 148 -2.84 -17.57 0.40
N ASN A 149 -2.51 -16.83 -0.68
CA ASN A 149 -2.31 -17.42 -2.00
C ASN A 149 -0.98 -18.18 -2.10
N LEU A 150 0.10 -17.62 -1.59
CA LEU A 150 1.40 -18.30 -1.52
C LEU A 150 1.32 -19.61 -0.72
N LYS A 151 0.55 -19.61 0.38
CA LYS A 151 0.30 -20.83 1.16
C LYS A 151 -0.41 -21.90 0.32
N LYS A 152 -1.42 -21.53 -0.47
CA LYS A 152 -2.11 -22.46 -1.39
C LYS A 152 -1.19 -22.99 -2.49
N CYS A 153 -0.18 -22.22 -2.89
CA CYS A 153 0.82 -22.62 -3.87
C CYS A 153 1.97 -23.45 -3.27
N ASN A 154 1.94 -23.74 -1.98
CA ASN A 154 3.05 -24.38 -1.25
C ASN A 154 4.41 -23.68 -1.52
N ALA A 155 4.39 -22.34 -1.45
CA ALA A 155 5.59 -21.53 -1.67
C ALA A 155 6.52 -21.61 -0.44
N ASP A 156 7.82 -21.62 -0.71
CA ASP A 156 8.87 -21.62 0.30
C ASP A 156 9.23 -20.16 0.65
N ILE A 157 8.67 -19.63 1.75
CA ILE A 157 8.91 -18.26 2.20
C ILE A 157 9.95 -18.30 3.31
N LYS A 158 11.09 -17.64 3.09
CA LYS A 158 12.19 -17.56 4.05
C LYS A 158 12.12 -16.30 4.91
N TYR A 159 11.86 -15.15 4.29
CA TYR A 159 11.85 -13.85 4.96
C TYR A 159 10.55 -13.08 4.76
N ILE A 160 10.24 -12.25 5.74
CA ILE A 160 9.32 -11.12 5.59
C ILE A 160 9.88 -9.89 6.31
N ALA A 161 9.87 -8.74 5.61
CA ALA A 161 10.41 -7.48 6.10
C ALA A 161 9.35 -6.40 6.30
N SER A 162 9.52 -5.59 7.33
CA SER A 162 8.81 -4.31 7.50
C SER A 162 9.66 -3.34 8.30
N SER A 163 9.68 -2.04 7.97
CA SER A 163 10.52 -1.02 8.59
C SER A 163 10.42 -0.98 10.13
N GLY A 164 9.23 -1.20 10.69
CA GLY A 164 9.03 -1.24 12.14
C GLY A 164 9.20 -2.62 12.78
N GLY A 165 9.44 -3.69 12.01
CA GLY A 165 9.67 -5.05 12.51
C GLY A 165 8.45 -5.76 13.13
N LEU A 166 7.50 -5.03 13.73
CA LEU A 166 6.37 -5.63 14.48
C LEU A 166 5.39 -6.37 13.55
N SER A 167 4.97 -5.74 12.46
CA SER A 167 4.01 -6.34 11.51
C SER A 167 4.60 -7.57 10.82
N SER A 168 5.86 -7.51 10.40
CA SER A 168 6.56 -8.65 9.82
C SER A 168 6.70 -9.80 10.81
N THR A 169 7.03 -9.53 12.08
CA THR A 169 7.14 -10.55 13.12
C THR A 169 5.80 -11.24 13.41
N ILE A 170 4.70 -10.48 13.49
CA ILE A 170 3.37 -11.05 13.69
C ILE A 170 2.98 -11.96 12.51
N MET A 171 3.22 -11.50 11.27
CA MET A 171 2.92 -12.28 10.06
C MET A 171 3.81 -13.52 9.96
N ALA A 172 5.10 -13.38 10.25
CA ALA A 172 6.04 -14.50 10.23
C ALA A 172 5.61 -15.62 11.18
N LYS A 173 5.26 -15.30 12.42
CA LYS A 173 4.72 -16.26 13.39
C LYS A 173 3.43 -16.92 12.90
N LYS A 174 2.50 -16.15 12.37
CA LYS A 174 1.19 -16.64 11.89
C LYS A 174 1.30 -17.59 10.69
N HIS A 175 2.27 -17.36 9.81
CA HIS A 175 2.43 -18.08 8.55
C HIS A 175 3.65 -19.01 8.53
N ASN A 176 4.31 -19.21 9.68
CA ASN A 176 5.49 -20.07 9.82
C ASN A 176 6.61 -19.68 8.85
N ILE A 177 6.94 -18.38 8.78
CA ILE A 177 8.05 -17.83 8.00
C ILE A 177 9.29 -17.85 8.89
N SER A 178 10.45 -18.24 8.33
CA SER A 178 11.65 -18.47 9.14
C SER A 178 12.23 -17.22 9.77
N PHE A 179 12.24 -16.12 9.02
CA PHE A 179 12.86 -14.89 9.48
C PHE A 179 11.91 -13.68 9.34
N SER A 180 11.93 -12.83 10.35
CA SER A 180 11.36 -11.49 10.31
C SER A 180 12.49 -10.48 10.41
N THR A 181 12.50 -9.47 9.53
CA THR A 181 13.54 -8.44 9.56
C THR A 181 12.97 -7.03 9.44
N SER A 182 13.69 -6.06 10.00
CA SER A 182 13.47 -4.62 9.77
C SER A 182 14.42 -4.06 8.71
N ASP A 183 15.40 -4.84 8.26
CA ASP A 183 16.32 -4.50 7.18
C ASP A 183 16.12 -5.46 6.01
N TYR A 184 15.52 -4.97 4.91
CA TYR A 184 15.27 -5.81 3.74
C TYR A 184 16.53 -6.18 2.96
N HIS A 185 17.68 -5.53 3.18
CA HIS A 185 18.94 -5.91 2.56
C HIS A 185 19.40 -7.32 2.99
N GLU A 186 18.99 -7.77 4.17
CA GLU A 186 19.18 -9.16 4.59
C GLU A 186 18.55 -10.16 3.61
N ILE A 187 17.42 -9.78 2.99
CA ILE A 187 16.74 -10.59 1.96
C ILE A 187 17.54 -10.58 0.67
N LEU A 188 18.04 -9.42 0.26
CA LEU A 188 18.78 -9.25 -0.98
C LEU A 188 20.14 -9.94 -0.95
N ASN A 189 20.79 -9.94 0.22
CA ASN A 189 22.11 -10.53 0.44
C ASN A 189 22.07 -12.04 0.69
N ASP A 190 20.90 -12.65 0.91
CA ASP A 190 20.79 -14.08 1.18
C ASP A 190 20.80 -14.88 -0.14
N GLU A 191 21.83 -15.70 -0.33
CA GLU A 191 22.02 -16.50 -1.55
C GLU A 191 20.93 -17.57 -1.76
N GLU A 192 20.22 -17.99 -0.70
CA GLU A 192 19.13 -18.96 -0.82
C GLU A 192 17.81 -18.32 -1.27
N VAL A 193 17.71 -16.98 -1.32
CA VAL A 193 16.53 -16.29 -1.83
C VAL A 193 16.65 -16.09 -3.33
N ASP A 194 15.68 -16.62 -4.09
CA ASP A 194 15.62 -16.50 -5.56
C ASP A 194 14.67 -15.41 -6.03
N LEU A 195 13.59 -15.20 -5.27
CA LEU A 195 12.48 -14.31 -5.64
C LEU A 195 12.19 -13.31 -4.52
N VAL A 196 12.18 -12.04 -4.86
CA VAL A 196 11.79 -10.94 -3.97
C VAL A 196 10.41 -10.43 -4.34
N LEU A 197 9.48 -10.41 -3.37
CA LEU A 197 8.17 -9.80 -3.52
C LEU A 197 8.18 -8.40 -2.89
N VAL A 198 8.02 -7.34 -3.68
CA VAL A 198 7.92 -5.95 -3.23
C VAL A 198 6.46 -5.56 -3.13
N THR A 199 6.01 -5.23 -1.91
CA THR A 199 4.60 -4.97 -1.58
C THR A 199 4.43 -3.75 -0.67
N THR A 200 5.31 -2.77 -0.85
CA THR A 200 5.41 -1.53 -0.09
C THR A 200 4.47 -0.44 -0.63
N GLN A 201 4.67 0.80 -0.24
CA GLN A 201 4.06 1.95 -0.89
C GLN A 201 4.69 2.19 -2.26
N HIS A 202 3.95 2.80 -3.19
CA HIS A 202 4.32 2.85 -4.60
C HIS A 202 5.66 3.54 -4.89
N HIS A 203 5.99 4.63 -4.17
CA HIS A 203 7.25 5.36 -4.34
C HIS A 203 8.51 4.54 -3.99
N MET A 204 8.34 3.45 -3.25
CA MET A 204 9.45 2.56 -2.91
C MET A 204 9.69 1.47 -3.97
N HIS A 205 8.72 1.26 -4.88
CA HIS A 205 8.76 0.14 -5.80
C HIS A 205 9.97 0.21 -6.74
N GLY A 206 10.20 1.33 -7.42
CA GLY A 206 11.29 1.49 -8.39
C GLY A 206 12.65 1.19 -7.77
N MET A 207 12.97 1.82 -6.64
CA MET A 207 14.23 1.61 -5.93
C MET A 207 14.43 0.15 -5.51
N MET A 208 13.43 -0.46 -4.86
CA MET A 208 13.53 -1.84 -4.38
C MET A 208 13.63 -2.87 -5.51
N VAL A 209 12.97 -2.61 -6.65
CA VAL A 209 13.08 -3.43 -7.85
C VAL A 209 14.51 -3.36 -8.40
N LEU A 210 15.08 -2.15 -8.51
CA LEU A 210 16.46 -1.95 -8.98
C LEU A 210 17.49 -2.66 -8.10
N GLU A 211 17.37 -2.54 -6.79
CA GLU A 211 18.27 -3.18 -5.83
C GLU A 211 18.14 -4.71 -5.90
N ALA A 212 16.92 -5.25 -6.03
CA ALA A 212 16.72 -6.69 -6.17
C ALA A 212 17.29 -7.25 -7.48
N ILE A 213 17.09 -6.54 -8.62
CA ILE A 213 17.71 -6.90 -9.91
C ILE A 213 19.23 -6.88 -9.78
N SER A 214 19.80 -5.83 -9.18
CA SER A 214 21.26 -5.68 -8.98
C SER A 214 21.84 -6.77 -8.07
N ALA A 215 21.04 -7.30 -7.14
CA ALA A 215 21.39 -8.45 -6.31
C ALA A 215 21.19 -9.81 -7.01
N GLY A 216 20.85 -9.83 -8.31
CA GLY A 216 20.61 -11.04 -9.10
C GLY A 216 19.33 -11.79 -8.72
N LYS A 217 18.35 -11.12 -8.11
CA LYS A 217 17.09 -11.73 -7.67
C LYS A 217 15.99 -11.49 -8.70
N SER A 218 15.20 -12.53 -8.99
CA SER A 218 13.92 -12.33 -9.67
C SER A 218 12.97 -11.50 -8.80
N VAL A 219 12.10 -10.68 -9.43
CA VAL A 219 11.26 -9.73 -8.72
C VAL A 219 9.79 -9.90 -9.09
N PHE A 220 8.96 -9.94 -8.09
CA PHE A 220 7.55 -9.61 -8.22
C PHE A 220 7.29 -8.30 -7.47
N VAL A 221 6.76 -7.30 -8.13
CA VAL A 221 6.38 -6.04 -7.50
C VAL A 221 4.87 -5.81 -7.64
N GLU A 222 4.22 -5.35 -6.57
CA GLU A 222 2.86 -4.85 -6.70
C GLU A 222 2.84 -3.65 -7.64
N LYS A 223 1.70 -3.47 -8.29
CA LYS A 223 1.52 -2.34 -9.21
C LYS A 223 1.47 -1.00 -8.44
N PRO A 224 1.88 0.12 -9.04
CA PRO A 224 2.56 0.23 -10.34
C PRO A 224 4.04 -0.19 -10.22
N LEU A 225 4.68 -0.52 -11.34
CA LEU A 225 6.12 -0.84 -11.36
C LEU A 225 6.97 0.36 -10.94
N ALA A 226 6.64 1.54 -11.46
CA ALA A 226 7.31 2.81 -11.23
C ALA A 226 6.30 3.96 -11.22
N LEU A 227 6.68 5.13 -10.72
CA LEU A 227 5.84 6.32 -10.69
C LEU A 227 6.19 7.35 -11.79
N ASN A 228 7.35 7.23 -12.41
CA ASN A 228 7.81 8.15 -13.47
C ASN A 228 8.71 7.43 -14.48
N GLU A 229 8.95 8.11 -15.62
CA GLU A 229 9.72 7.54 -16.72
C GLU A 229 11.19 7.31 -16.35
N LEU A 230 11.80 8.17 -15.50
CA LEU A 230 13.21 8.01 -15.11
C LEU A 230 13.42 6.71 -14.32
N GLU A 231 12.56 6.42 -13.35
CA GLU A 231 12.60 5.15 -12.61
C GLU A 231 12.40 3.96 -13.55
N LEU A 232 11.46 4.07 -14.50
CA LEU A 232 11.19 3.00 -15.46
C LEU A 232 12.38 2.73 -16.39
N GLU A 233 13.00 3.77 -16.92
CA GLU A 233 14.19 3.66 -17.79
C GLU A 233 15.36 3.00 -17.04
N GLU A 234 15.58 3.33 -15.77
CA GLU A 234 16.61 2.68 -14.94
C GLU A 234 16.28 1.21 -14.72
N ILE A 235 15.02 0.85 -14.47
CA ILE A 235 14.60 -0.54 -14.34
C ILE A 235 14.82 -1.30 -15.65
N VAL A 236 14.44 -0.75 -16.80
CA VAL A 236 14.65 -1.36 -18.12
C VAL A 236 16.11 -1.63 -18.37
N LYS A 237 16.97 -0.62 -18.16
CA LYS A 237 18.42 -0.75 -18.33
C LYS A 237 19.03 -1.84 -17.44
N ASN A 238 18.63 -1.90 -16.18
CA ASN A 238 19.13 -2.92 -15.25
C ASN A 238 18.61 -4.32 -15.60
N TYR A 239 17.35 -4.42 -16.03
CA TYR A 239 16.78 -5.69 -16.49
C TYR A 239 17.54 -6.27 -17.69
N GLU A 240 17.92 -5.44 -18.68
CA GLU A 240 18.67 -5.86 -19.87
C GLU A 240 20.10 -6.33 -19.54
N LEU A 241 20.66 -5.89 -18.41
CA LEU A 241 22.01 -6.26 -17.98
C LEU A 241 22.05 -7.51 -17.07
N ASN A 242 20.90 -7.99 -16.61
CA ASN A 242 20.82 -9.08 -15.64
C ASN A 242 19.87 -10.18 -16.14
N ASP A 243 20.25 -11.44 -15.89
CA ASP A 243 19.43 -12.62 -16.23
C ASP A 243 18.44 -12.93 -15.10
N VAL A 244 17.43 -12.06 -14.93
CA VAL A 244 16.41 -12.18 -13.91
C VAL A 244 15.00 -11.97 -14.48
N ASN A 245 13.99 -12.49 -13.82
CA ASN A 245 12.60 -12.25 -14.20
C ASN A 245 11.99 -11.10 -13.36
N VAL A 246 11.29 -10.19 -14.04
CA VAL A 246 10.49 -9.15 -13.41
C VAL A 246 9.02 -9.35 -13.73
N SER A 247 8.20 -9.40 -12.71
CA SER A 247 6.74 -9.54 -12.82
C SER A 247 6.03 -8.47 -12.00
N VAL A 248 4.91 -7.97 -12.49
CA VAL A 248 4.09 -6.95 -11.82
C VAL A 248 2.74 -7.53 -11.41
N GLY A 249 2.16 -7.02 -10.33
CA GLY A 249 0.88 -7.44 -9.76
C GLY A 249 -0.34 -7.20 -10.67
N PHE A 250 -0.23 -7.41 -11.97
CA PHE A 250 -1.33 -7.32 -12.93
C PHE A 250 -2.17 -8.60 -12.92
N ASN A 251 -2.85 -8.83 -11.81
CA ASN A 251 -3.58 -10.07 -11.56
C ASN A 251 -4.76 -10.32 -12.50
N ARG A 252 -5.38 -9.29 -13.06
CA ARG A 252 -6.66 -9.42 -13.80
C ARG A 252 -6.54 -10.26 -15.05
N ARG A 253 -5.42 -10.26 -15.75
CA ARG A 253 -5.16 -11.12 -16.92
C ARG A 253 -5.18 -12.62 -16.57
N PHE A 254 -4.89 -12.98 -15.32
CA PHE A 254 -4.90 -14.35 -14.80
C PHE A 254 -6.27 -14.79 -14.26
N SER A 255 -7.28 -13.92 -14.29
CA SER A 255 -8.65 -14.33 -13.92
C SER A 255 -9.16 -15.43 -14.85
N PRO A 256 -9.82 -16.48 -14.33
CA PRO A 256 -10.39 -17.54 -15.18
C PRO A 256 -11.33 -17.00 -16.26
N LEU A 257 -12.09 -15.94 -15.96
CA LEU A 257 -12.98 -15.32 -16.94
C LEU A 257 -12.22 -14.49 -17.98
N ALA A 258 -11.13 -13.79 -17.62
CA ALA A 258 -10.28 -13.10 -18.58
C ALA A 258 -9.56 -14.08 -19.52
N MET A 259 -9.03 -15.16 -18.98
CA MET A 259 -8.43 -16.24 -19.77
C MET A 259 -9.45 -16.87 -20.74
N LYS A 260 -10.68 -17.05 -20.29
CA LYS A 260 -11.77 -17.55 -21.15
C LYS A 260 -12.15 -16.55 -22.22
N MET A 261 -12.17 -15.24 -21.92
CA MET A 261 -12.36 -14.19 -22.93
C MET A 261 -11.27 -14.26 -24.02
N LYS A 262 -10.01 -14.30 -23.61
CA LYS A 262 -8.85 -14.38 -24.53
C LYS A 262 -8.95 -15.62 -25.41
N SER A 263 -9.23 -16.79 -24.83
CA SER A 263 -9.42 -18.04 -25.58
C SER A 263 -10.59 -17.95 -26.56
N ALA A 264 -11.72 -17.34 -26.20
CA ALA A 264 -12.88 -17.20 -27.07
C ALA A 264 -12.64 -16.22 -28.24
N LEU A 265 -11.80 -15.21 -28.05
CA LEU A 265 -11.41 -14.27 -29.11
C LEU A 265 -10.55 -14.93 -30.18
N GLY A 266 -9.72 -15.93 -29.79
CA GLY A 266 -8.82 -16.64 -30.68
C GLY A 266 -7.56 -15.83 -31.00
N ASP A 267 -7.14 -15.85 -32.28
CA ASP A 267 -5.93 -15.18 -32.72
C ASP A 267 -6.04 -13.65 -32.57
N SER A 268 -4.97 -13.05 -32.05
CA SER A 268 -4.85 -11.60 -31.81
C SER A 268 -4.56 -10.75 -33.06
N SER A 269 -4.48 -11.38 -34.24
CA SER A 269 -4.30 -10.67 -35.52
C SER A 269 -5.50 -9.78 -35.91
N THR A 270 -6.70 -10.08 -35.42
CA THR A 270 -7.91 -9.33 -35.73
C THR A 270 -8.10 -8.20 -34.73
N PRO A 271 -8.25 -6.94 -35.21
CA PRO A 271 -8.56 -5.81 -34.35
C PRO A 271 -9.85 -5.97 -33.57
N ILE A 272 -9.85 -5.57 -32.31
CA ILE A 272 -11.00 -5.62 -31.41
C ILE A 272 -11.27 -4.26 -30.75
N ASN A 273 -12.52 -4.04 -30.34
CA ASN A 273 -12.89 -2.88 -29.54
C ASN A 273 -13.19 -3.34 -28.11
N ILE A 274 -12.62 -2.62 -27.12
CA ILE A 274 -12.81 -2.90 -25.71
C ILE A 274 -13.41 -1.70 -24.98
N VAL A 275 -14.39 -1.94 -24.12
CA VAL A 275 -14.89 -0.97 -23.14
C VAL A 275 -14.71 -1.58 -21.75
N ALA A 276 -13.83 -1.01 -20.95
CA ALA A 276 -13.60 -1.45 -19.58
C ALA A 276 -14.04 -0.34 -18.60
N THR A 277 -14.96 -0.67 -17.69
CA THR A 277 -15.46 0.29 -16.70
C THR A 277 -15.12 -0.19 -15.30
N MET A 278 -14.45 0.68 -14.54
CA MET A 278 -14.17 0.54 -13.13
C MET A 278 -15.00 1.54 -12.32
N ASN A 279 -15.97 1.06 -11.56
CA ASN A 279 -16.63 1.81 -10.50
C ASN A 279 -15.77 1.71 -9.24
N ALA A 280 -14.73 2.56 -9.17
CA ALA A 280 -13.62 2.41 -8.22
C ALA A 280 -14.05 2.68 -6.77
N GLY A 281 -15.02 3.59 -6.60
CA GLY A 281 -15.48 4.08 -5.32
C GLY A 281 -14.59 5.19 -4.75
N PHE A 282 -15.20 6.03 -3.95
CA PHE A 282 -14.57 7.20 -3.33
C PHE A 282 -13.50 6.79 -2.32
N ILE A 283 -12.35 7.46 -2.37
CA ILE A 283 -11.28 7.47 -1.38
C ILE A 283 -11.05 8.93 -0.96
N PRO A 284 -10.94 9.26 0.34
CA PRO A 284 -10.62 10.62 0.81
C PRO A 284 -9.34 11.15 0.18
N LYS A 285 -9.28 12.45 -0.12
CA LYS A 285 -8.17 13.09 -0.84
C LYS A 285 -6.85 13.13 -0.04
N ASP A 286 -6.92 13.04 1.27
CA ASP A 286 -5.79 13.00 2.21
C ASP A 286 -5.12 11.61 2.30
N VAL A 287 -5.68 10.59 1.67
CA VAL A 287 -5.06 9.27 1.63
C VAL A 287 -3.89 9.28 0.64
N TRP A 288 -2.78 8.70 1.05
CA TRP A 288 -1.50 8.68 0.33
C TRP A 288 -1.56 8.27 -1.15
N VAL A 289 -2.58 7.51 -1.56
CA VAL A 289 -2.74 7.08 -2.96
C VAL A 289 -3.03 8.25 -3.92
N HIS A 290 -3.51 9.39 -3.38
CA HIS A 290 -3.75 10.62 -4.16
C HIS A 290 -2.53 11.53 -4.25
N ASP A 291 -1.53 11.31 -3.41
CA ASP A 291 -0.26 12.00 -3.48
C ASP A 291 0.52 11.52 -4.70
N MET A 292 0.91 12.44 -5.58
CA MET A 292 1.58 12.08 -6.84
C MET A 292 3.01 11.57 -6.63
N GLU A 293 3.69 11.97 -5.54
CA GLU A 293 5.04 11.52 -5.21
C GLU A 293 5.05 10.18 -4.48
N ILE A 294 4.03 9.91 -3.64
CA ILE A 294 3.97 8.68 -2.83
C ILE A 294 3.15 7.59 -3.52
N GLY A 295 1.97 7.94 -4.03
CA GLY A 295 0.99 7.02 -4.61
C GLY A 295 0.92 7.06 -6.12
N GLY A 296 1.36 8.16 -6.77
CA GLY A 296 1.25 8.39 -8.20
C GLY A 296 -0.17 8.67 -8.69
N GLY A 297 -1.11 8.93 -7.76
CA GLY A 297 -2.53 9.06 -8.09
C GLY A 297 -3.18 7.74 -8.51
N ARG A 298 -4.49 7.75 -8.66
CA ARG A 298 -5.24 6.52 -8.94
C ARG A 298 -5.18 6.05 -10.40
N ILE A 299 -4.80 6.92 -11.33
CA ILE A 299 -4.63 6.53 -12.74
C ILE A 299 -3.39 5.63 -12.88
N ILE A 300 -2.22 6.09 -12.43
CA ILE A 300 -0.99 5.30 -12.43
C ILE A 300 -1.11 4.11 -11.45
N GLY A 301 -1.58 4.38 -10.23
CA GLY A 301 -1.61 3.38 -9.15
C GLY A 301 -2.70 2.31 -9.28
N GLU A 302 -3.76 2.53 -10.07
CA GLU A 302 -4.87 1.56 -10.13
C GLU A 302 -5.43 1.33 -11.55
N ALA A 303 -5.61 2.38 -12.38
CA ALA A 303 -6.13 2.20 -13.74
C ALA A 303 -5.18 1.42 -14.64
N CYS A 304 -3.88 1.35 -14.32
CA CYS A 304 -2.89 0.51 -14.99
C CYS A 304 -3.29 -0.96 -15.10
N HIS A 305 -4.04 -1.49 -14.14
CA HIS A 305 -4.62 -2.84 -14.23
C HIS A 305 -5.50 -3.06 -15.45
N TYR A 306 -6.22 -2.01 -15.90
CA TYR A 306 -7.11 -2.11 -17.07
C TYR A 306 -6.35 -1.88 -18.36
N ILE A 307 -5.30 -1.07 -18.33
CA ILE A 307 -4.37 -0.95 -19.46
C ILE A 307 -3.74 -2.32 -19.73
N ASP A 308 -3.22 -2.98 -18.69
CA ASP A 308 -2.69 -4.34 -18.77
C ASP A 308 -3.70 -5.37 -19.27
N LEU A 309 -4.92 -5.36 -18.71
CA LEU A 309 -5.97 -6.28 -19.13
C LEU A 309 -6.35 -6.09 -20.61
N CYS A 310 -6.46 -4.85 -21.07
CA CYS A 310 -6.75 -4.55 -22.47
C CYS A 310 -5.59 -4.97 -23.39
N THR A 311 -4.33 -4.75 -22.98
CA THR A 311 -3.13 -5.23 -23.67
C THR A 311 -3.14 -6.76 -23.78
N PHE A 312 -3.44 -7.45 -22.70
CA PHE A 312 -3.59 -8.92 -22.71
C PHE A 312 -4.69 -9.39 -23.68
N LEU A 313 -5.87 -8.77 -23.66
CA LEU A 313 -6.98 -9.17 -24.53
C LEU A 313 -6.71 -8.89 -26.02
N THR A 314 -6.14 -7.73 -26.35
CA THR A 314 -5.74 -7.38 -27.72
C THR A 314 -4.56 -8.22 -28.21
N GLY A 315 -3.64 -8.60 -27.30
CA GLY A 315 -2.36 -9.26 -27.64
C GLY A 315 -1.45 -8.34 -28.46
N SER A 316 -1.47 -7.03 -28.19
CA SER A 316 -0.76 -6.00 -28.92
C SER A 316 -0.38 -4.86 -27.98
N ASN A 317 0.71 -4.15 -28.29
CA ASN A 317 1.16 -3.01 -27.50
C ASN A 317 0.32 -1.76 -27.76
N VAL A 318 0.20 -0.91 -26.75
CA VAL A 318 -0.38 0.43 -26.87
C VAL A 318 0.60 1.33 -27.60
N VAL A 319 0.15 2.06 -28.62
CA VAL A 319 0.96 3.01 -29.40
C VAL A 319 0.62 4.46 -29.10
N SER A 320 -0.59 4.76 -28.65
CA SER A 320 -0.92 6.11 -28.20
C SER A 320 -2.09 6.12 -27.20
N VAL A 321 -2.11 7.15 -26.37
CA VAL A 321 -3.07 7.35 -25.28
C VAL A 321 -3.67 8.74 -25.35
N CYS A 322 -4.98 8.85 -25.07
CA CYS A 322 -5.66 10.12 -24.82
C CYS A 322 -6.53 9.99 -23.58
N MET A 323 -6.46 10.93 -22.66
CA MET A 323 -7.27 10.94 -21.44
C MET A 323 -8.13 12.19 -21.34
N ASN A 324 -9.40 11.98 -21.03
CA ASN A 324 -10.34 13.05 -20.66
C ASN A 324 -10.86 12.78 -19.24
N THR A 325 -11.11 13.86 -18.50
CA THR A 325 -11.48 13.77 -17.08
C THR A 325 -12.69 14.62 -16.74
N MET A 326 -13.35 14.29 -15.67
CA MET A 326 -14.45 15.06 -15.13
C MET A 326 -13.95 16.32 -14.43
N GLY A 327 -14.62 17.45 -14.62
CA GLY A 327 -14.34 18.74 -13.99
C GLY A 327 -13.83 19.79 -14.97
N LEU A 328 -13.93 21.08 -14.57
CA LEU A 328 -13.51 22.20 -15.40
C LEU A 328 -11.98 22.38 -15.43
N ASN A 329 -11.33 22.12 -14.29
CA ASN A 329 -9.88 22.21 -14.11
C ASN A 329 -9.41 20.97 -13.36
N PRO A 330 -9.33 19.80 -14.00
CA PRO A 330 -8.92 18.58 -13.33
C PRO A 330 -7.42 18.60 -13.01
N GLU A 331 -7.09 18.09 -11.81
CA GLU A 331 -5.71 17.90 -11.37
C GLU A 331 -5.18 16.52 -11.79
N GLU A 332 -3.86 16.34 -11.76
CA GLU A 332 -3.20 15.09 -12.16
C GLU A 332 -3.64 13.87 -11.32
N ASN A 333 -3.96 14.09 -10.06
CA ASN A 333 -4.45 13.07 -9.13
C ASN A 333 -5.95 12.80 -9.25
N THR A 334 -6.57 13.16 -10.39
CA THR A 334 -7.97 12.85 -10.66
C THR A 334 -8.26 11.35 -10.55
N ASP A 335 -9.45 11.01 -10.08
CA ASP A 335 -9.95 9.64 -9.98
C ASP A 335 -11.25 9.40 -10.77
N ASN A 336 -11.54 10.32 -11.72
CA ASN A 336 -12.70 10.23 -12.62
C ASN A 336 -12.26 10.56 -14.06
N ALA A 337 -11.86 9.52 -14.80
CA ALA A 337 -11.28 9.67 -16.13
C ALA A 337 -11.78 8.62 -17.11
N SER A 338 -11.79 8.99 -18.40
CA SER A 338 -11.89 8.09 -19.54
C SER A 338 -10.58 8.11 -20.32
N ILE A 339 -9.95 6.95 -20.45
CA ILE A 339 -8.67 6.76 -21.12
C ILE A 339 -8.91 6.00 -22.42
N LEU A 340 -8.49 6.57 -23.54
CA LEU A 340 -8.56 5.95 -24.85
C LEU A 340 -7.18 5.43 -25.24
N LEU A 341 -7.13 4.18 -25.70
CA LEU A 341 -5.91 3.50 -26.10
C LEU A 341 -5.99 3.08 -27.57
N LYS A 342 -4.92 3.32 -28.32
CA LYS A 342 -4.72 2.75 -29.67
C LYS A 342 -3.61 1.70 -29.59
N TYR A 343 -3.81 0.61 -30.30
CA TYR A 343 -2.90 -0.54 -30.35
C TYR A 343 -2.27 -0.71 -31.72
N GLU A 344 -1.07 -1.31 -31.78
CA GLU A 344 -0.32 -1.56 -33.03
C GLU A 344 -1.14 -2.36 -34.05
N ASN A 345 -1.91 -3.37 -33.60
CA ASN A 345 -2.74 -4.21 -34.47
C ASN A 345 -4.05 -3.53 -34.94
N GLY A 346 -4.23 -2.23 -34.64
CA GLY A 346 -5.43 -1.47 -34.99
C GLY A 346 -6.59 -1.62 -34.00
N SER A 347 -6.44 -2.39 -32.92
CA SER A 347 -7.43 -2.44 -31.85
C SER A 347 -7.51 -1.11 -31.10
N ASN A 348 -8.63 -0.87 -30.44
CA ASN A 348 -8.76 0.25 -29.53
C ASN A 348 -9.45 -0.16 -28.22
N ALA A 349 -9.18 0.59 -27.13
CA ALA A 349 -9.87 0.40 -25.88
C ALA A 349 -10.26 1.75 -25.25
N VAL A 350 -11.37 1.73 -24.53
CA VAL A 350 -11.81 2.82 -23.65
C VAL A 350 -11.85 2.27 -22.21
N ILE A 351 -11.10 2.91 -21.33
CA ILE A 351 -11.10 2.59 -19.91
C ILE A 351 -11.80 3.74 -19.18
N ASN A 352 -12.95 3.45 -18.59
CA ASN A 352 -13.69 4.38 -17.74
C ASN A 352 -13.36 4.07 -16.28
N TYR A 353 -12.57 4.94 -15.66
CA TYR A 353 -12.19 4.86 -14.25
C TYR A 353 -12.94 5.93 -13.48
N PHE A 354 -13.96 5.53 -12.70
CA PHE A 354 -14.88 6.44 -12.03
C PHE A 354 -14.96 6.15 -10.52
N ALA A 355 -14.61 7.13 -9.69
CA ALA A 355 -14.67 7.02 -8.24
C ALA A 355 -15.98 7.53 -7.63
N ASN A 356 -16.82 8.22 -8.41
CA ASN A 356 -18.05 8.87 -7.96
C ASN A 356 -19.32 8.01 -8.10
N GLY A 357 -19.18 6.75 -8.55
CA GLY A 357 -20.31 5.85 -8.72
C GLY A 357 -20.82 5.22 -7.42
N SER A 358 -22.05 4.73 -7.45
CA SER A 358 -22.65 4.04 -6.30
C SER A 358 -21.99 2.68 -6.02
N LYS A 359 -21.71 2.40 -4.74
CA LYS A 359 -21.18 1.10 -4.28
C LYS A 359 -22.16 -0.07 -4.51
N SER A 360 -23.44 0.19 -4.76
CA SER A 360 -24.44 -0.85 -5.08
C SER A 360 -24.39 -1.31 -6.53
N TYR A 361 -23.70 -0.58 -7.42
CA TYR A 361 -23.47 -0.97 -8.80
C TYR A 361 -22.23 -1.89 -8.90
N SER A 362 -22.17 -2.71 -9.96
CA SER A 362 -21.04 -3.59 -10.25
C SER A 362 -19.73 -2.80 -10.26
N LYS A 363 -18.70 -3.32 -9.56
CA LYS A 363 -17.42 -2.64 -9.48
C LYS A 363 -16.66 -2.65 -10.80
N GLU A 364 -16.69 -3.76 -11.55
CA GLU A 364 -15.85 -3.94 -12.73
C GLU A 364 -16.68 -4.57 -13.87
N ARG A 365 -16.62 -3.97 -15.06
CA ARG A 365 -17.28 -4.48 -16.27
C ARG A 365 -16.36 -4.33 -17.46
N VAL A 366 -16.26 -5.39 -18.27
CA VAL A 366 -15.46 -5.39 -19.51
C VAL A 366 -16.30 -5.94 -20.65
N GLU A 367 -16.35 -5.18 -21.73
CA GLU A 367 -17.05 -5.54 -22.97
C GLU A 367 -16.04 -5.59 -24.11
N VAL A 368 -16.13 -6.62 -24.93
CA VAL A 368 -15.26 -6.79 -26.11
C VAL A 368 -16.13 -7.08 -27.33
N TYR A 369 -15.84 -6.37 -28.40
CA TYR A 369 -16.55 -6.46 -29.69
C TYR A 369 -15.56 -6.89 -30.77
N SER A 370 -15.85 -7.97 -31.47
CA SER A 370 -14.98 -8.53 -32.52
C SER A 370 -15.78 -9.38 -33.51
N GLN A 371 -15.72 -9.11 -34.81
CA GLN A 371 -16.27 -9.98 -35.86
C GLN A 371 -17.74 -10.38 -35.60
N GLU A 372 -18.62 -9.42 -35.40
CA GLU A 372 -20.06 -9.62 -35.07
C GLU A 372 -20.32 -10.41 -33.78
N ARG A 373 -19.29 -10.58 -32.94
CA ARG A 373 -19.35 -11.25 -31.63
C ARG A 373 -19.11 -10.26 -30.50
N THR A 374 -19.79 -10.48 -29.39
CA THR A 374 -19.63 -9.65 -28.19
C THR A 374 -19.42 -10.51 -26.96
N LEU A 375 -18.43 -10.15 -26.14
CA LEU A 375 -18.21 -10.72 -24.80
C LEU A 375 -18.49 -9.65 -23.75
N ILE A 376 -19.21 -10.00 -22.69
CA ILE A 376 -19.50 -9.11 -21.57
C ILE A 376 -19.14 -9.83 -20.27
N MET A 377 -18.09 -9.36 -19.62
CA MET A 377 -17.70 -9.79 -18.27
C MET A 377 -18.23 -8.80 -17.24
N ASP A 378 -18.89 -9.30 -16.21
CA ASP A 378 -19.41 -8.49 -15.11
C ASP A 378 -18.86 -8.98 -13.76
N ASN A 379 -18.16 -8.06 -13.11
CA ASN A 379 -17.63 -8.16 -11.76
C ASN A 379 -16.87 -9.45 -11.44
N TRP A 380 -16.20 -10.03 -12.45
CA TRP A 380 -15.43 -11.29 -12.34
C TRP A 380 -16.29 -12.50 -11.86
N ARG A 381 -17.61 -12.41 -12.07
CA ARG A 381 -18.58 -13.44 -11.66
C ARG A 381 -19.30 -14.06 -12.83
N THR A 382 -19.54 -13.27 -13.87
CA THR A 382 -20.27 -13.73 -15.07
C THR A 382 -19.55 -13.30 -16.34
N LEU A 383 -19.57 -14.17 -17.33
CA LEU A 383 -19.13 -13.86 -18.69
C LEU A 383 -20.24 -14.32 -19.64
N LYS A 384 -20.76 -13.40 -20.45
CA LYS A 384 -21.75 -13.68 -21.49
C LYS A 384 -21.12 -13.54 -22.86
N GLY A 385 -21.44 -14.45 -23.79
CA GLY A 385 -21.00 -14.40 -25.17
C GLY A 385 -22.20 -14.34 -26.11
N TYR A 386 -22.14 -13.47 -27.09
CA TYR A 386 -23.11 -13.31 -28.16
C TYR A 386 -22.42 -13.52 -29.51
N GLY A 387 -23.05 -14.26 -30.43
CA GLY A 387 -22.48 -14.59 -31.72
C GLY A 387 -21.40 -15.68 -31.71
N PHE A 388 -21.15 -16.34 -30.58
CA PHE A 388 -20.19 -17.44 -30.45
C PHE A 388 -20.87 -18.81 -30.62
N LYS A 389 -20.34 -19.65 -31.50
CA LYS A 389 -20.76 -21.06 -31.58
C LYS A 389 -20.23 -21.84 -30.38
N GLY A 390 -21.11 -22.46 -29.60
CA GLY A 390 -20.70 -23.30 -28.46
C GLY A 390 -20.37 -22.56 -27.16
N PHE A 391 -20.52 -21.21 -27.12
CA PHE A 391 -20.34 -20.44 -25.90
C PHE A 391 -21.37 -19.33 -25.74
N SER A 392 -22.17 -19.35 -24.69
CA SER A 392 -23.17 -18.33 -24.39
C SER A 392 -22.94 -17.66 -23.03
N ASN A 393 -22.53 -18.42 -22.02
CA ASN A 393 -22.22 -17.85 -20.69
C ASN A 393 -21.26 -18.73 -19.86
N ALA A 394 -20.65 -18.10 -18.88
CA ALA A 394 -19.93 -18.76 -17.79
C ALA A 394 -20.20 -17.99 -16.49
N LYS A 395 -20.26 -18.71 -15.37
CA LYS A 395 -20.43 -18.14 -14.03
C LYS A 395 -19.38 -18.76 -13.10
N SER A 396 -18.86 -17.96 -12.16
CA SER A 396 -17.96 -18.42 -11.12
C SER A 396 -18.14 -17.60 -9.84
N SER A 397 -17.54 -18.03 -8.74
CA SER A 397 -17.25 -17.14 -7.63
C SER A 397 -16.36 -15.99 -8.13
N GLN A 398 -16.41 -14.83 -7.48
CA GLN A 398 -15.55 -13.71 -7.86
C GLN A 398 -14.07 -14.08 -7.76
N ASP A 399 -13.39 -14.14 -8.89
CA ASP A 399 -11.96 -14.45 -8.97
C ASP A 399 -11.26 -13.46 -9.91
N LYS A 400 -10.41 -12.64 -9.32
CA LYS A 400 -9.61 -11.62 -10.02
C LYS A 400 -8.24 -12.12 -10.47
N GLY A 401 -7.95 -13.41 -10.30
CA GLY A 401 -6.74 -14.04 -10.81
C GLY A 401 -5.54 -14.04 -9.86
N HIS A 402 -5.67 -13.60 -8.60
CA HIS A 402 -4.52 -13.57 -7.68
C HIS A 402 -3.90 -14.95 -7.47
N PHE A 403 -4.74 -15.98 -7.22
CA PHE A 403 -4.22 -17.34 -7.04
C PHE A 403 -3.50 -17.82 -8.30
N SER A 404 -4.11 -17.66 -9.47
CA SER A 404 -3.53 -18.11 -10.75
C SER A 404 -2.22 -17.39 -11.05
N GLN A 405 -2.10 -16.09 -10.74
CA GLN A 405 -0.87 -15.33 -10.90
C GLN A 405 0.24 -15.86 -9.98
N PHE A 406 -0.01 -16.02 -8.67
CA PHE A 406 0.99 -16.53 -7.75
C PHE A 406 1.35 -17.99 -8.02
N HIS A 407 0.39 -18.80 -8.46
CA HIS A 407 0.66 -20.17 -8.87
C HIS A 407 1.58 -20.22 -10.09
N ALA A 408 1.34 -19.41 -11.11
CA ALA A 408 2.20 -19.31 -12.28
C ALA A 408 3.61 -18.81 -11.89
N LEU A 409 3.69 -17.77 -11.03
CA LEU A 409 4.95 -17.20 -10.55
C LEU A 409 5.80 -18.22 -9.79
N VAL A 410 5.20 -18.90 -8.81
CA VAL A 410 5.91 -19.93 -8.00
C VAL A 410 6.36 -21.09 -8.87
N ASN A 411 5.53 -21.55 -9.81
CA ASN A 411 5.90 -22.61 -10.74
C ASN A 411 7.05 -22.20 -11.67
N GLN A 412 7.01 -20.96 -12.19
CA GLN A 412 8.06 -20.43 -13.05
C GLN A 412 9.40 -20.35 -12.29
N GLN A 413 9.39 -19.88 -11.04
CA GLN A 413 10.61 -19.81 -10.23
C GLN A 413 11.19 -21.20 -9.87
N LYS A 414 10.34 -22.19 -9.62
CA LYS A 414 10.78 -23.57 -9.30
C LYS A 414 11.29 -24.34 -10.51
N ASN A 415 10.66 -24.15 -11.66
CA ASN A 415 10.90 -24.97 -12.85
C ASN A 415 11.69 -24.24 -13.95
N GLY A 416 11.91 -22.94 -13.80
CA GLY A 416 12.45 -22.08 -14.85
C GLY A 416 11.39 -21.74 -15.91
N GLY A 417 11.79 -20.99 -16.91
CA GLY A 417 10.96 -20.55 -18.03
C GLY A 417 10.87 -19.03 -18.14
N GLU A 418 10.13 -18.58 -19.15
CA GLU A 418 9.91 -17.16 -19.41
C GLU A 418 9.09 -16.49 -18.31
N SER A 419 9.21 -15.17 -18.21
CA SER A 419 8.40 -14.36 -17.29
C SER A 419 6.90 -14.57 -17.52
N ILE A 420 6.12 -14.64 -16.44
CA ILE A 420 4.65 -14.87 -16.52
C ILE A 420 3.88 -13.76 -17.23
N ILE A 421 4.50 -12.59 -17.36
CA ILE A 421 4.09 -11.48 -18.21
C ILE A 421 5.33 -11.03 -18.98
N PRO A 422 5.30 -10.92 -20.32
CA PRO A 422 6.44 -10.42 -21.08
C PRO A 422 6.85 -9.04 -20.58
N PHE A 423 8.14 -8.84 -20.30
CA PHE A 423 8.62 -7.59 -19.70
C PHE A 423 8.30 -6.37 -20.56
N GLY A 424 8.38 -6.52 -21.90
CA GLY A 424 7.97 -5.45 -22.83
C GLY A 424 6.51 -5.00 -22.68
N GLU A 425 5.58 -5.93 -22.38
CA GLU A 425 4.18 -5.57 -22.09
C GLU A 425 4.04 -4.80 -20.77
N ILE A 426 4.84 -5.18 -19.76
CA ILE A 426 4.87 -4.47 -18.46
C ILE A 426 5.36 -3.04 -18.65
N VAL A 427 6.45 -2.84 -19.40
CA VAL A 427 7.01 -1.52 -19.72
C VAL A 427 6.01 -0.69 -20.51
N ASN A 428 5.43 -1.25 -21.57
CA ASN A 428 4.43 -0.57 -22.40
C ASN A 428 3.19 -0.16 -21.59
N THR A 429 2.67 -1.03 -20.71
CA THR A 429 1.55 -0.73 -19.81
C THR A 429 1.89 0.41 -18.86
N THR A 430 3.09 0.41 -18.29
CA THR A 430 3.55 1.44 -17.34
C THR A 430 3.68 2.78 -18.06
N ARG A 431 4.34 2.83 -19.23
CA ARG A 431 4.41 4.04 -20.08
C ARG A 431 3.04 4.56 -20.49
N ALA A 432 2.11 3.65 -20.81
CA ALA A 432 0.74 4.05 -21.16
C ALA A 432 0.03 4.74 -19.98
N SER A 433 0.31 4.37 -18.75
CA SER A 433 -0.24 5.03 -17.56
C SER A 433 0.33 6.45 -17.37
N PHE A 434 1.61 6.66 -17.64
CA PHE A 434 2.25 7.98 -17.63
C PHE A 434 1.73 8.87 -18.75
N ALA A 435 1.63 8.30 -19.97
CA ALA A 435 1.09 9.00 -21.14
C ALA A 435 -0.36 9.45 -20.95
N ALA A 436 -1.15 8.75 -20.12
CA ALA A 436 -2.50 9.19 -19.76
C ALA A 436 -2.47 10.50 -18.98
N ILE A 437 -1.60 10.63 -17.98
CA ILE A 437 -1.42 11.86 -17.20
C ILE A 437 -0.86 12.99 -18.09
N GLU A 438 0.13 12.69 -18.93
CA GLU A 438 0.68 13.67 -19.88
C GLU A 438 -0.39 14.15 -20.86
N SER A 439 -1.24 13.24 -21.35
CA SER A 439 -2.37 13.61 -22.23
C SER A 439 -3.35 14.56 -21.58
N LEU A 440 -3.61 14.42 -20.29
CA LEU A 440 -4.43 15.37 -19.53
C LEU A 440 -3.80 16.76 -19.49
N LYS A 441 -2.49 16.83 -19.24
CA LYS A 441 -1.75 18.10 -19.16
C LYS A 441 -1.70 18.82 -20.49
N GLU A 442 -1.48 18.09 -21.58
CA GLU A 442 -1.29 18.67 -22.90
C GLU A 442 -2.57 18.77 -23.75
N GLY A 443 -3.65 18.13 -23.32
CA GLY A 443 -4.94 18.12 -24.03
C GLY A 443 -4.88 17.46 -25.41
N LYS A 444 -3.96 16.51 -25.62
CA LYS A 444 -3.75 15.83 -26.91
C LYS A 444 -3.44 14.34 -26.75
N TRP A 445 -3.44 13.61 -27.88
CA TRP A 445 -2.91 12.24 -27.93
C TRP A 445 -1.41 12.23 -27.69
N ILE A 446 -0.94 11.34 -26.81
CA ILE A 446 0.47 11.08 -26.53
C ILE A 446 0.86 9.74 -27.17
N SER A 447 1.93 9.75 -27.96
CA SER A 447 2.50 8.52 -28.55
C SER A 447 3.44 7.85 -27.55
N ILE A 448 3.37 6.53 -27.46
CA ILE A 448 4.29 5.71 -26.65
C ILE A 448 5.45 5.30 -27.56
N LYS A 449 6.65 5.55 -27.07
CA LYS A 449 7.91 5.21 -27.76
C LYS A 449 8.46 3.87 -27.26
#